data_4381c673460e76c5ca985ae887a6e1b7
#
_entry.id   4381c673460e76c5ca985ae887a6e1b7
#
_cell.length_a   1.000
_cell.length_b   1.000
_cell.length_c   1.000
_cell.angle_alpha   90.00
_cell.angle_beta   90.00
_cell.angle_gamma   90.00
#
_symmetry.space_group_name_H-M   'P 1'
#
loop_
_entity.id
_entity.type
_entity.pdbx_description
1 polymer ?
#
loop_
_entity_poly.entity_id
_entity_poly.type
_entity_poly.pdbx_seq_one_letter_code
_entity_poly.pdbx_strand_id
1 'polypeptide(L)'
;DDGWLGRFLEIQCKDETLAALNVDSIDNLALKSSLMNSVTVKDFAKIRNYGAEEKELTLSDNPQLDFVRKLQFASLEGMEEIQKALKNGNSVDETYSNNELAKNLQWIGKLIKGNLQSKVYYTSLNGFDTHKNQTTLHQKQLTILNDAVYSFYKDMKKHNLLQRVTVVVFSEFGRRVKENGSGTDHGTAGPMMVIGGKNKGKVIGKNPNLATLDKGDLMHEIHFRSVYAALLKSKFNFEATQIGIDNAPLEGLF
;
A
#
# COMPACT_ATOMS: atom_id res chain seq x y z
N ASP A 1 -7.47 -16.44 7.01
CA ASP A 1 -7.56 -16.22 5.57
C ASP A 1 -6.49 -15.23 5.14
N ASP A 2 -5.89 -15.44 3.94
CA ASP A 2 -4.83 -14.59 3.42
C ASP A 2 -5.40 -13.36 2.72
N GLY A 3 -4.65 -12.25 2.79
CA GLY A 3 -4.99 -11.02 2.12
C GLY A 3 -4.90 -11.14 0.58
N TRP A 4 -5.59 -10.28 -0.15
CA TRP A 4 -5.58 -10.33 -1.61
C TRP A 4 -4.19 -10.03 -2.20
N LEU A 5 -3.45 -9.09 -1.62
CA LEU A 5 -2.05 -8.84 -1.98
C LEU A 5 -1.16 -10.00 -1.57
N GLY A 6 -1.38 -10.58 -0.37
CA GLY A 6 -0.65 -11.75 0.08
C GLY A 6 -0.77 -12.91 -0.91
N ARG A 7 -1.99 -13.27 -1.33
CA ARG A 7 -2.23 -14.31 -2.35
C ARG A 7 -1.56 -14.00 -3.69
N PHE A 8 -1.59 -12.73 -4.12
CA PHE A 8 -0.89 -12.31 -5.33
C PHE A 8 0.63 -12.52 -5.20
N LEU A 9 1.21 -12.08 -4.09
CA LEU A 9 2.64 -12.21 -3.85
C LEU A 9 3.11 -13.67 -3.74
N GLU A 10 2.29 -14.55 -3.17
CA GLU A 10 2.58 -15.99 -3.10
C GLU A 10 2.72 -16.64 -4.48
N ILE A 11 1.94 -16.20 -5.45
CA ILE A 11 1.98 -16.75 -6.81
C ILE A 11 3.07 -16.08 -7.64
N GLN A 12 3.12 -14.75 -7.62
CA GLN A 12 3.97 -13.96 -8.51
C GLN A 12 5.40 -13.77 -8.00
N CYS A 13 5.60 -13.78 -6.69
CA CYS A 13 6.84 -13.39 -6.02
C CYS A 13 7.31 -14.44 -5.01
N LYS A 14 7.05 -15.72 -5.24
CA LYS A 14 7.33 -16.82 -4.30
C LYS A 14 8.81 -16.93 -3.89
N ASP A 15 9.71 -16.52 -4.77
CA ASP A 15 11.16 -16.61 -4.55
C ASP A 15 11.77 -15.27 -4.13
N GLU A 16 10.95 -14.24 -3.89
CA GLU A 16 11.40 -12.89 -3.47
C GLU A 16 11.19 -12.72 -1.95
N THR A 17 12.25 -12.41 -1.20
CA THR A 17 12.18 -12.23 0.27
C THR A 17 11.54 -10.92 0.70
N LEU A 18 11.65 -9.88 -0.14
CA LEU A 18 11.12 -8.54 0.11
C LEU A 18 10.14 -8.11 -0.99
N ALA A 19 9.22 -9.00 -1.37
CA ALA A 19 8.23 -8.69 -2.40
C ALA A 19 7.30 -7.53 -2.02
N ALA A 20 7.01 -7.38 -0.71
CA ALA A 20 6.25 -6.26 -0.19
C ALA A 20 6.84 -5.68 1.10
N LEU A 21 6.64 -4.38 1.28
CA LEU A 21 7.03 -3.64 2.48
C LEU A 21 5.84 -2.86 3.04
N ASN A 22 5.46 -3.18 4.27
CA ASN A 22 4.49 -2.42 5.03
C ASN A 22 5.23 -1.40 5.89
N VAL A 23 5.01 -0.12 5.62
CA VAL A 23 5.62 0.98 6.36
C VAL A 23 4.60 1.51 7.35
N ASP A 24 4.47 0.81 8.46
CA ASP A 24 3.46 1.08 9.49
C ASP A 24 3.89 0.51 10.84
N SER A 25 3.10 0.79 11.88
CA SER A 25 3.28 0.26 13.24
C SER A 25 2.65 -1.11 13.46
N ILE A 26 1.76 -1.55 12.59
CA ILE A 26 1.03 -2.82 12.66
C ILE A 26 1.03 -3.51 11.30
N ASP A 27 0.95 -4.84 11.33
CA ASP A 27 0.82 -5.64 10.13
C ASP A 27 -0.52 -5.39 9.43
N ASN A 28 -0.49 -5.34 8.10
CA ASN A 28 -1.70 -5.15 7.31
C ASN A 28 -2.24 -6.47 6.79
N LEU A 29 -3.53 -6.72 7.04
CA LEU A 29 -4.20 -7.95 6.62
C LEU A 29 -4.20 -8.16 5.11
N ALA A 30 -4.13 -7.09 4.30
CA ALA A 30 -4.07 -7.22 2.85
C ALA A 30 -2.78 -7.90 2.37
N LEU A 31 -1.68 -7.78 3.14
CA LEU A 31 -0.38 -8.39 2.85
C LEU A 31 -0.18 -9.75 3.53
N LYS A 32 -1.12 -10.18 4.38
CA LYS A 32 -1.01 -11.46 5.07
C LYS A 32 -0.94 -12.61 4.06
N SER A 33 0.06 -13.46 4.21
CA SER A 33 0.29 -14.62 3.36
C SER A 33 0.91 -15.77 4.15
N SER A 34 0.87 -16.98 3.61
CA SER A 34 1.56 -18.14 4.16
C SER A 34 3.06 -18.12 3.87
N LEU A 35 3.48 -17.43 2.79
CA LEU A 35 4.88 -17.14 2.51
C LEU A 35 5.29 -15.83 3.18
N MET A 36 6.41 -15.83 3.89
CA MET A 36 6.91 -14.63 4.57
C MET A 36 7.72 -13.74 3.61
N ASN A 37 7.08 -13.26 2.55
CA ASN A 37 7.67 -12.38 1.55
C ASN A 37 7.25 -10.90 1.69
N SER A 38 6.61 -10.55 2.81
CA SER A 38 6.30 -9.19 3.21
C SER A 38 6.88 -8.87 4.59
N VAL A 39 7.41 -7.65 4.75
CA VAL A 39 8.02 -7.18 6.00
C VAL A 39 7.35 -5.90 6.45
N THR A 40 7.07 -5.78 7.75
CA THR A 40 6.57 -4.55 8.37
C THR A 40 7.70 -3.81 9.05
N VAL A 41 7.89 -2.54 8.69
CA VAL A 41 8.91 -1.66 9.26
C VAL A 41 8.26 -0.40 9.80
N LYS A 42 8.33 -0.24 11.12
CA LYS A 42 7.80 0.95 11.81
C LYS A 42 8.74 2.14 11.73
N ASP A 43 10.04 1.91 11.83
CA ASP A 43 11.03 2.99 11.97
C ASP A 43 12.35 2.57 11.31
N PHE A 44 12.60 3.09 10.14
CA PHE A 44 13.82 2.80 9.37
C PHE A 44 15.09 3.34 10.03
N ALA A 45 14.98 4.37 10.88
CA ALA A 45 16.13 4.89 11.61
C ALA A 45 16.66 3.92 12.69
N LYS A 46 15.83 2.98 13.10
CA LYS A 46 16.17 1.95 14.09
C LYS A 46 16.60 0.61 13.49
N ILE A 47 16.57 0.46 12.18
CA ILE A 47 17.10 -0.74 11.54
C ILE A 47 18.61 -0.79 11.78
N ARG A 48 19.04 -1.70 12.65
CA ARG A 48 20.45 -1.94 12.94
C ARG A 48 20.92 -3.15 12.14
N ASN A 49 22.14 -3.05 11.62
CA ASN A 49 22.83 -4.21 11.10
C ASN A 49 23.31 -5.03 12.30
N TYR A 50 22.57 -6.06 12.66
CA TYR A 50 23.10 -7.09 13.54
C TYR A 50 24.04 -7.91 12.65
N GLY A 51 25.34 -7.57 12.65
CA GLY A 51 26.34 -8.22 11.83
C GLY A 51 26.13 -9.73 11.85
N ALA A 52 25.73 -10.28 10.72
CA ALA A 52 25.57 -11.70 10.60
C ALA A 52 26.97 -12.31 10.62
N GLU A 53 27.34 -12.92 11.72
CA GLU A 53 28.53 -13.78 11.77
C GLU A 53 28.35 -15.01 10.86
N GLU A 54 27.12 -15.41 10.57
CA GLU A 54 26.77 -16.50 9.64
C GLU A 54 26.31 -15.93 8.30
N LYS A 55 27.22 -15.89 7.33
CA LYS A 55 26.93 -15.52 5.94
C LYS A 55 26.39 -16.65 5.07
N GLU A 56 26.31 -17.85 5.61
CA GLU A 56 25.88 -19.04 4.88
C GLU A 56 24.74 -19.74 5.63
N LEU A 57 23.70 -20.10 4.87
CA LEU A 57 22.59 -20.89 5.38
C LEU A 57 23.03 -22.34 5.59
N THR A 58 23.30 -22.70 6.84
CA THR A 58 23.64 -24.09 7.20
C THR A 58 22.35 -24.84 7.54
N LEU A 59 21.99 -25.81 6.71
CA LEU A 59 20.86 -26.71 6.95
C LEU A 59 21.28 -27.89 7.81
N SER A 60 20.29 -28.44 8.52
CA SER A 60 20.45 -29.61 9.43
C SER A 60 19.43 -30.69 9.04
N ASP A 61 19.46 -31.84 9.76
CA ASP A 61 18.46 -32.90 9.57
C ASP A 61 17.13 -32.61 10.30
N ASN A 62 16.97 -31.42 10.89
CA ASN A 62 15.76 -31.00 11.58
C ASN A 62 14.96 -29.96 10.75
N PRO A 63 13.83 -30.37 10.11
CA PRO A 63 13.06 -29.50 9.25
C PRO A 63 12.50 -28.23 9.93
N GLN A 64 12.17 -28.30 11.23
CA GLN A 64 11.67 -27.17 12.00
C GLN A 64 12.77 -26.15 12.26
N LEU A 65 13.96 -26.62 12.62
CA LEU A 65 15.14 -25.76 12.82
C LEU A 65 15.55 -25.11 11.50
N ASP A 66 15.52 -25.86 10.41
CA ASP A 66 15.87 -25.35 9.08
C ASP A 66 14.86 -24.30 8.60
N PHE A 67 13.59 -24.47 8.92
CA PHE A 67 12.58 -23.45 8.66
C PHE A 67 12.91 -22.14 9.39
N VAL A 68 13.21 -22.19 10.69
CA VAL A 68 13.59 -21.00 11.48
C VAL A 68 14.87 -20.35 10.93
N ARG A 69 15.88 -21.15 10.59
CA ARG A 69 17.14 -20.65 10.00
C ARG A 69 16.92 -19.97 8.65
N LYS A 70 16.08 -20.52 7.79
CA LYS A 70 15.70 -19.89 6.51
C LYS A 70 15.01 -18.54 6.72
N LEU A 71 14.10 -18.46 7.69
CA LEU A 71 13.42 -17.20 8.04
C LEU A 71 14.41 -16.15 8.56
N GLN A 72 15.31 -16.55 9.44
CA GLN A 72 16.34 -15.67 9.98
C GLN A 72 17.25 -15.15 8.86
N PHE A 73 17.72 -16.02 7.99
CA PHE A 73 18.58 -15.67 6.86
C PHE A 73 17.88 -14.71 5.89
N ALA A 74 16.65 -15.04 5.49
CA ALA A 74 15.85 -14.17 4.62
C ALA A 74 15.59 -12.78 5.24
N SER A 75 15.35 -12.73 6.56
CA SER A 75 15.21 -11.48 7.30
C SER A 75 16.48 -10.63 7.28
N LEU A 76 17.64 -11.24 7.46
CA LEU A 76 18.94 -10.55 7.41
C LEU A 76 19.27 -10.04 6.02
N GLU A 77 19.07 -10.84 4.98
CA GLU A 77 19.24 -10.41 3.58
C GLU A 77 18.31 -9.23 3.26
N GLY A 78 17.05 -9.34 3.63
CA GLY A 78 16.08 -8.27 3.43
C GLY A 78 16.46 -6.96 4.14
N MET A 79 17.02 -7.04 5.35
CA MET A 79 17.53 -5.86 6.07
C MET A 79 18.74 -5.22 5.36
N GLU A 80 19.66 -6.03 4.84
CA GLU A 80 20.81 -5.51 4.07
C GLU A 80 20.37 -4.82 2.77
N GLU A 81 19.40 -5.39 2.06
CA GLU A 81 18.83 -4.78 0.86
C GLU A 81 18.15 -3.45 1.17
N ILE A 82 17.36 -3.37 2.25
CA ILE A 82 16.74 -2.13 2.72
C ILE A 82 17.81 -1.07 3.03
N GLN A 83 18.85 -1.42 3.78
CA GLN A 83 19.92 -0.49 4.14
C GLN A 83 20.68 0.02 2.92
N LYS A 84 21.00 -0.87 1.98
CA LYS A 84 21.65 -0.53 0.71
C LYS A 84 20.77 0.44 -0.10
N ALA A 85 19.48 0.15 -0.19
CA ALA A 85 18.54 1.03 -0.90
C ALA A 85 18.42 2.40 -0.21
N LEU A 86 18.33 2.45 1.12
CA LEU A 86 18.29 3.71 1.86
C LEU A 86 19.55 4.55 1.66
N LYS A 87 20.72 3.92 1.64
CA LYS A 87 21.99 4.60 1.38
C LYS A 87 22.04 5.19 -0.04
N ASN A 88 21.61 4.42 -1.03
CA ASN A 88 21.63 4.84 -2.43
C ASN A 88 20.54 5.87 -2.76
N GLY A 89 19.39 5.80 -2.11
CA GLY A 89 18.24 6.68 -2.35
C GLY A 89 18.16 7.90 -1.43
N ASN A 90 19.24 8.25 -0.73
CA ASN A 90 19.25 9.30 0.30
C ASN A 90 19.24 10.75 -0.23
N SER A 91 18.87 10.99 -1.49
CA SER A 91 18.60 12.35 -1.97
C SER A 91 17.30 12.87 -1.33
N VAL A 92 17.38 13.94 -0.54
CA VAL A 92 16.23 14.63 0.05
C VAL A 92 16.00 15.91 -0.76
N ASP A 93 15.30 15.76 -1.88
CA ASP A 93 15.08 16.88 -2.81
C ASP A 93 13.72 17.57 -2.62
N GLU A 94 12.80 16.92 -1.93
CA GLU A 94 11.45 17.44 -1.64
C GLU A 94 11.21 17.54 -0.13
N THR A 95 10.52 18.62 0.26
CA THR A 95 10.10 18.80 1.64
C THR A 95 8.81 18.04 1.89
N TYR A 96 8.86 17.08 2.81
CA TYR A 96 7.70 16.37 3.31
C TYR A 96 7.18 17.02 4.60
N SER A 97 5.88 17.04 4.78
CA SER A 97 5.24 17.56 6.00
C SER A 97 5.66 16.74 7.23
N ASN A 98 5.63 17.38 8.42
CA ASN A 98 5.98 16.69 9.66
C ASN A 98 4.79 15.92 10.24
N ASN A 99 4.29 14.91 9.52
CA ASN A 99 3.28 13.96 9.98
C ASN A 99 3.72 12.52 9.65
N GLU A 100 3.06 11.54 10.25
CA GLU A 100 3.46 10.13 10.13
C GLU A 100 3.36 9.63 8.68
N LEU A 101 2.25 9.88 7.99
CA LEU A 101 2.07 9.46 6.59
C LEU A 101 3.15 10.06 5.68
N ALA A 102 3.46 11.35 5.85
CA ALA A 102 4.49 12.02 5.07
C ALA A 102 5.88 11.41 5.30
N LYS A 103 6.21 11.07 6.55
CA LYS A 103 7.45 10.36 6.89
C LYS A 103 7.50 8.96 6.27
N ASN A 104 6.41 8.21 6.34
CA ASN A 104 6.33 6.88 5.75
C ASN A 104 6.50 6.95 4.23
N LEU A 105 5.82 7.87 3.55
CA LEU A 105 5.98 8.08 2.10
C LEU A 105 7.39 8.58 1.74
N GLN A 106 8.04 9.38 2.58
CA GLN A 106 9.43 9.77 2.39
C GLN A 106 10.38 8.56 2.44
N TRP A 107 10.18 7.64 3.40
CA TRP A 107 10.95 6.39 3.46
C TRP A 107 10.71 5.52 2.23
N ILE A 108 9.45 5.34 1.82
CA ILE A 108 9.10 4.62 0.60
C ILE A 108 9.79 5.27 -0.62
N GLY A 109 9.74 6.59 -0.72
CA GLY A 109 10.41 7.32 -1.79
C GLY A 109 11.93 7.08 -1.84
N LYS A 110 12.61 7.06 -0.68
CA LYS A 110 14.03 6.72 -0.59
C LYS A 110 14.32 5.30 -1.06
N LEU A 111 13.51 4.33 -0.63
CA LEU A 111 13.67 2.93 -1.02
C LEU A 111 13.50 2.74 -2.53
N ILE A 112 12.50 3.37 -3.13
CA ILE A 112 12.26 3.33 -4.58
C ILE A 112 13.42 3.98 -5.35
N LYS A 113 13.87 5.15 -4.92
CA LYS A 113 15.04 5.84 -5.51
C LYS A 113 16.32 5.02 -5.37
N GLY A 114 16.46 4.32 -4.27
CA GLY A 114 17.56 3.39 -4.01
C GLY A 114 17.46 2.05 -4.72
N ASN A 115 16.43 1.89 -5.55
CA ASN A 115 16.18 0.70 -6.38
C ASN A 115 15.91 -0.58 -5.58
N LEU A 116 15.24 -0.47 -4.42
CA LEU A 116 14.71 -1.66 -3.76
C LEU A 116 13.68 -2.33 -4.68
N GLN A 117 13.78 -3.65 -4.82
CA GLN A 117 13.00 -4.39 -5.83
C GLN A 117 11.59 -4.80 -5.37
N SER A 118 11.14 -4.35 -4.20
CA SER A 118 9.78 -4.63 -3.71
C SER A 118 8.72 -4.18 -4.71
N LYS A 119 7.71 -5.02 -4.91
CA LYS A 119 6.59 -4.78 -5.83
C LYS A 119 5.51 -3.93 -5.20
N VAL A 120 5.30 -4.09 -3.89
CA VAL A 120 4.24 -3.43 -3.14
C VAL A 120 4.82 -2.71 -1.93
N TYR A 121 4.45 -1.45 -1.76
CA TYR A 121 4.64 -0.68 -0.54
C TYR A 121 3.28 -0.34 0.03
N TYR A 122 3.09 -0.53 1.31
CA TYR A 122 1.82 -0.25 1.99
C TYR A 122 2.05 0.69 3.18
N THR A 123 1.15 1.61 3.39
CA THR A 123 1.10 2.46 4.59
C THR A 123 -0.33 2.92 4.82
N SER A 124 -0.69 3.30 6.05
CA SER A 124 -2.03 3.74 6.40
C SER A 124 -2.06 5.16 6.97
N LEU A 125 -3.21 5.78 6.88
CA LEU A 125 -3.55 7.03 7.57
C LEU A 125 -4.83 6.82 8.36
N ASN A 126 -4.71 6.76 9.67
CA ASN A 126 -5.84 6.63 10.59
C ASN A 126 -6.58 7.96 10.81
N GLY A 127 -7.76 7.90 11.44
CA GLY A 127 -8.50 9.07 11.88
C GLY A 127 -9.65 9.49 10.98
N PHE A 128 -10.07 8.64 10.03
CA PHE A 128 -11.27 8.85 9.21
C PHE A 128 -12.54 8.27 9.83
N ASP A 129 -12.44 7.48 10.89
CA ASP A 129 -13.58 6.94 11.63
C ASP A 129 -14.18 8.02 12.55
N THR A 130 -14.87 8.98 11.93
CA THR A 130 -15.39 10.18 12.58
C THR A 130 -16.92 10.13 12.71
N HIS A 131 -17.43 9.91 13.90
CA HIS A 131 -18.85 9.93 14.21
C HIS A 131 -19.32 11.24 14.86
N LYS A 132 -18.35 12.12 15.23
CA LYS A 132 -18.61 13.46 15.79
C LYS A 132 -17.59 14.45 15.23
N ASN A 133 -18.02 15.70 15.12
CA ASN A 133 -17.17 16.79 14.60
C ASN A 133 -16.49 16.45 13.26
N GLN A 134 -17.21 15.72 12.40
CA GLN A 134 -16.69 15.11 11.18
C GLN A 134 -16.11 16.15 10.21
N THR A 135 -16.78 17.25 9.97
CA THR A 135 -16.34 18.28 9.02
C THR A 135 -14.89 18.73 9.31
N THR A 136 -14.62 19.12 10.57
CA THR A 136 -13.29 19.60 10.97
C THR A 136 -12.24 18.49 10.94
N LEU A 137 -12.60 17.29 11.42
CA LEU A 137 -11.67 16.16 11.46
C LEU A 137 -11.35 15.65 10.06
N HIS A 138 -12.34 15.51 9.18
CA HIS A 138 -12.12 15.12 7.79
C HIS A 138 -11.27 16.13 7.03
N GLN A 139 -11.56 17.43 7.17
CA GLN A 139 -10.74 18.46 6.55
C GLN A 139 -9.28 18.33 6.96
N LYS A 140 -9.01 18.12 8.25
CA LYS A 140 -7.65 17.91 8.75
C LYS A 140 -6.99 16.66 8.13
N GLN A 141 -7.69 15.53 8.13
CA GLN A 141 -7.15 14.28 7.58
C GLN A 141 -6.93 14.34 6.07
N LEU A 142 -7.85 14.96 5.34
CA LEU A 142 -7.71 15.18 3.89
C LEU A 142 -6.55 16.12 3.56
N THR A 143 -6.29 17.13 4.39
CA THR A 143 -5.11 17.99 4.25
C THR A 143 -3.83 17.19 4.46
N ILE A 144 -3.74 16.37 5.52
CA ILE A 144 -2.60 15.49 5.76
C ILE A 144 -2.36 14.55 4.59
N LEU A 145 -3.42 13.90 4.10
CA LEU A 145 -3.36 13.00 2.95
C LEU A 145 -2.86 13.72 1.70
N ASN A 146 -3.48 14.87 1.37
CA ASN A 146 -3.11 15.67 0.20
C ASN A 146 -1.63 16.06 0.24
N ASP A 147 -1.18 16.64 1.33
CA ASP A 147 0.18 17.18 1.44
C ASP A 147 1.23 16.08 1.37
N ALA A 148 0.97 14.94 2.02
CA ALA A 148 1.86 13.80 2.00
C ALA A 148 1.96 13.16 0.61
N VAL A 149 0.82 12.89 -0.03
CA VAL A 149 0.76 12.27 -1.36
C VAL A 149 1.29 13.22 -2.43
N TYR A 150 1.01 14.52 -2.32
CA TYR A 150 1.53 15.50 -3.27
C TYR A 150 3.05 15.68 -3.17
N SER A 151 3.61 15.66 -1.97
CA SER A 151 5.07 15.68 -1.79
C SER A 151 5.73 14.44 -2.39
N PHE A 152 5.14 13.26 -2.15
CA PHE A 152 5.61 12.01 -2.75
C PHE A 152 5.52 12.03 -4.28
N TYR A 153 4.39 12.51 -4.83
CA TYR A 153 4.22 12.69 -6.28
C TYR A 153 5.31 13.59 -6.88
N LYS A 154 5.60 14.73 -6.25
CA LYS A 154 6.66 15.64 -6.72
C LYS A 154 8.04 14.98 -6.69
N ASP A 155 8.35 14.26 -5.61
CA ASP A 155 9.61 13.54 -5.46
C ASP A 155 9.78 12.49 -6.56
N MET A 156 8.77 11.65 -6.79
CA MET A 156 8.80 10.65 -7.86
C MET A 156 8.87 11.27 -9.26
N LYS A 157 8.18 12.39 -9.48
CA LYS A 157 8.22 13.14 -10.75
C LYS A 157 9.60 13.68 -11.03
N LYS A 158 10.25 14.30 -10.04
CA LYS A 158 11.59 14.89 -10.15
C LYS A 158 12.65 13.86 -10.55
N HIS A 159 12.49 12.64 -10.05
CA HIS A 159 13.38 11.52 -10.35
C HIS A 159 12.96 10.67 -11.56
N ASN A 160 11.95 11.09 -12.35
CA ASN A 160 11.42 10.38 -13.51
C ASN A 160 10.88 8.96 -13.19
N LEU A 161 10.38 8.76 -11.97
CA LEU A 161 9.90 7.46 -11.48
C LEU A 161 8.38 7.29 -11.58
N LEU A 162 7.61 8.35 -11.92
CA LEU A 162 6.14 8.28 -12.01
C LEU A 162 5.62 7.24 -13.00
N GLN A 163 6.39 6.89 -14.02
CA GLN A 163 6.00 5.85 -14.98
C GLN A 163 6.03 4.45 -14.37
N ARG A 164 6.88 4.24 -13.36
CA ARG A 164 7.06 2.96 -12.66
C ARG A 164 6.20 2.85 -11.40
N VAL A 165 5.84 3.98 -10.79
CA VAL A 165 5.15 4.03 -9.51
C VAL A 165 3.67 4.33 -9.70
N THR A 166 2.82 3.54 -9.08
CA THR A 166 1.38 3.78 -9.01
C THR A 166 0.95 3.83 -7.56
N VAL A 167 0.42 4.97 -7.13
CA VAL A 167 -0.15 5.15 -5.80
C VAL A 167 -1.65 4.88 -5.87
N VAL A 168 -2.14 4.02 -4.99
CA VAL A 168 -3.57 3.72 -4.85
C VAL A 168 -4.00 4.16 -3.46
N VAL A 169 -4.95 5.09 -3.40
CA VAL A 169 -5.55 5.55 -2.14
C VAL A 169 -6.98 5.06 -2.08
N PHE A 170 -7.29 4.33 -1.02
CA PHE A 170 -8.62 3.76 -0.79
C PHE A 170 -8.96 3.75 0.69
N SER A 171 -10.23 3.58 1.00
CA SER A 171 -10.74 3.38 2.37
C SER A 171 -11.57 2.11 2.42
N GLU A 172 -11.62 1.48 3.58
CA GLU A 172 -12.44 0.29 3.85
C GLU A 172 -13.94 0.60 3.97
N PHE A 173 -14.31 1.87 4.19
CA PHE A 173 -15.70 2.30 4.26
C PHE A 173 -15.90 3.66 3.58
N GLY A 174 -17.13 3.91 3.13
CA GLY A 174 -17.63 5.23 2.78
C GLY A 174 -18.41 5.86 3.92
N ARG A 175 -19.24 6.87 3.62
CA ARG A 175 -20.08 7.54 4.60
C ARG A 175 -21.55 7.54 4.16
N ARG A 176 -22.47 7.32 5.11
CA ARG A 176 -23.88 7.46 4.87
C ARG A 176 -24.25 8.90 4.55
N VAL A 177 -25.33 9.07 3.78
CA VAL A 177 -25.82 10.38 3.39
C VAL A 177 -26.47 11.10 4.58
N LYS A 178 -27.14 10.36 5.46
CA LYS A 178 -27.83 10.91 6.63
C LYS A 178 -26.85 11.23 7.75
N GLU A 179 -26.89 12.45 8.23
CA GLU A 179 -26.19 12.90 9.42
C GLU A 179 -26.78 12.27 10.70
N ASN A 180 -25.93 11.96 11.67
CA ASN A 180 -26.31 11.44 12.99
C ASN A 180 -25.81 12.36 14.13
N GLY A 181 -26.06 13.66 14.03
CA GLY A 181 -25.66 14.68 14.99
C GLY A 181 -24.58 15.61 14.46
N SER A 182 -23.29 15.25 14.50
CA SER A 182 -22.19 16.05 13.94
C SER A 182 -21.24 15.20 13.10
N GLY A 183 -21.70 14.05 12.68
CA GLY A 183 -21.00 13.10 11.81
C GLY A 183 -21.97 12.21 11.06
N THR A 184 -21.46 11.13 10.52
CA THR A 184 -22.25 10.12 9.79
C THR A 184 -21.77 8.73 10.16
N ASP A 185 -22.63 7.73 10.01
CA ASP A 185 -22.25 6.33 10.10
C ASP A 185 -21.45 5.89 8.87
N HIS A 186 -20.84 4.72 8.95
CA HIS A 186 -20.14 4.09 7.82
C HIS A 186 -21.12 3.76 6.70
N GLY A 187 -20.67 3.94 5.47
CA GLY A 187 -21.40 3.64 4.25
C GLY A 187 -20.59 2.75 3.31
N THR A 188 -21.24 2.25 2.27
CA THR A 188 -20.71 1.24 1.35
C THR A 188 -19.96 1.82 0.15
N ALA A 189 -20.14 3.11 -0.16
CA ALA A 189 -19.56 3.74 -1.33
C ALA A 189 -18.63 4.90 -0.96
N GLY A 190 -17.48 4.97 -1.59
CA GLY A 190 -16.48 6.00 -1.40
C GLY A 190 -15.57 6.18 -2.61
N PRO A 191 -14.79 7.26 -2.67
CA PRO A 191 -13.84 7.47 -3.73
C PRO A 191 -12.61 6.58 -3.59
N MET A 192 -12.00 6.23 -4.72
CA MET A 192 -10.67 5.65 -4.81
C MET A 192 -9.82 6.52 -5.74
N MET A 193 -8.56 6.77 -5.40
CA MET A 193 -7.65 7.54 -6.24
C MET A 193 -6.50 6.66 -6.73
N VAL A 194 -6.17 6.77 -8.02
CA VAL A 194 -5.04 6.09 -8.65
C VAL A 194 -4.15 7.14 -9.30
N ILE A 195 -2.91 7.26 -8.82
CA ILE A 195 -1.98 8.34 -9.18
C ILE A 195 -0.71 7.74 -9.76
N GLY A 196 -0.19 8.31 -10.83
CA GLY A 196 1.04 7.84 -11.47
C GLY A 196 0.85 6.69 -12.45
N GLY A 197 1.92 5.96 -12.75
CA GLY A 197 1.92 4.99 -13.83
C GLY A 197 1.70 5.67 -15.18
N LYS A 198 0.89 5.08 -16.02
CA LYS A 198 0.48 5.65 -17.31
C LYS A 198 -0.92 6.26 -17.28
N ASN A 199 -1.40 6.61 -16.09
CA ASN A 199 -2.72 7.19 -15.91
C ASN A 199 -2.82 8.57 -16.59
N LYS A 200 -3.91 8.79 -17.35
CA LYS A 200 -4.13 10.02 -18.13
C LYS A 200 -4.90 11.10 -17.37
N GLY A 201 -5.19 10.89 -16.09
CA GLY A 201 -5.91 11.84 -15.24
C GLY A 201 -7.34 12.05 -15.70
N LYS A 202 -8.28 11.25 -15.20
CA LYS A 202 -9.71 11.36 -15.48
C LYS A 202 -10.52 10.87 -14.29
N VAL A 203 -11.76 11.26 -14.23
CA VAL A 203 -12.77 10.68 -13.35
C VAL A 203 -13.43 9.51 -14.08
N ILE A 204 -13.50 8.36 -13.45
CA ILE A 204 -14.18 7.18 -13.95
C ILE A 204 -15.38 6.91 -13.03
N GLY A 205 -16.54 6.64 -13.62
CA GLY A 205 -17.80 6.54 -12.93
C GLY A 205 -18.59 7.84 -12.94
N LYS A 206 -19.81 7.80 -12.43
CA LYS A 206 -20.74 8.93 -12.35
C LYS A 206 -20.72 9.52 -10.95
N ASN A 207 -21.16 10.77 -10.84
CA ASN A 207 -21.43 11.35 -9.54
C ASN A 207 -22.50 10.52 -8.81
N PRO A 208 -22.34 10.28 -7.50
CA PRO A 208 -23.34 9.53 -6.74
C PRO A 208 -24.69 10.24 -6.75
N ASN A 209 -25.75 9.45 -6.94
CA ASN A 209 -27.12 9.97 -6.91
C ASN A 209 -27.62 10.00 -5.46
N LEU A 210 -27.78 11.21 -4.91
CA LEU A 210 -28.27 11.40 -3.54
C LEU A 210 -29.79 11.20 -3.40
N ALA A 211 -30.54 11.16 -4.51
CA ALA A 211 -31.98 10.91 -4.48
C ALA A 211 -32.34 9.41 -4.51
N THR A 212 -31.41 8.55 -4.96
CA THR A 212 -31.64 7.10 -5.05
C THR A 212 -30.61 6.39 -4.20
N LEU A 213 -31.07 5.90 -3.05
CA LEU A 213 -30.20 5.25 -2.05
C LEU A 213 -30.63 3.80 -1.85
N ASP A 214 -29.68 2.91 -1.54
CA ASP A 214 -29.97 1.57 -1.03
C ASP A 214 -29.97 1.60 0.51
N LYS A 215 -31.15 1.44 1.10
CA LYS A 215 -31.35 1.46 2.58
C LYS A 215 -30.72 2.69 3.26
N GLY A 216 -30.75 3.83 2.60
CA GLY A 216 -30.18 5.09 3.10
C GLY A 216 -28.68 5.25 2.82
N ASP A 217 -28.09 4.38 2.04
CA ASP A 217 -26.68 4.39 1.66
C ASP A 217 -26.47 4.72 0.19
N LEU A 218 -25.29 5.26 -0.15
CA LEU A 218 -24.91 5.49 -1.53
C LEU A 218 -24.73 4.15 -2.26
N MET A 219 -25.23 4.07 -3.48
CA MET A 219 -24.94 2.94 -4.37
C MET A 219 -23.61 3.18 -5.09
N HIS A 220 -22.73 2.20 -5.01
CA HIS A 220 -21.49 2.20 -5.81
C HIS A 220 -21.79 1.75 -7.25
N GLU A 221 -21.18 2.43 -8.22
CA GLU A 221 -21.26 2.03 -9.64
C GLU A 221 -20.13 1.06 -10.01
N ILE A 222 -18.94 1.29 -9.46
CA ILE A 222 -17.75 0.51 -9.74
C ILE A 222 -17.40 -0.33 -8.52
N HIS A 223 -17.34 -1.65 -8.71
CA HIS A 223 -16.90 -2.54 -7.63
C HIS A 223 -15.38 -2.40 -7.43
N PHE A 224 -14.91 -2.22 -6.19
CA PHE A 224 -13.49 -2.02 -5.89
C PHE A 224 -12.58 -3.14 -6.41
N ARG A 225 -13.07 -4.40 -6.47
CA ARG A 225 -12.33 -5.52 -7.01
C ARG A 225 -12.04 -5.38 -8.51
N SER A 226 -12.87 -4.66 -9.27
CA SER A 226 -12.60 -4.34 -10.68
C SER A 226 -11.38 -3.42 -10.81
N VAL A 227 -11.18 -2.51 -9.85
CA VAL A 227 -9.97 -1.67 -9.78
C VAL A 227 -8.74 -2.52 -9.44
N TYR A 228 -8.87 -3.44 -8.49
CA TYR A 228 -7.77 -4.37 -8.14
C TYR A 228 -7.40 -5.26 -9.33
N ALA A 229 -8.38 -5.81 -10.05
CA ALA A 229 -8.14 -6.60 -11.25
C ALA A 229 -7.42 -5.79 -12.34
N ALA A 230 -7.81 -4.53 -12.56
CA ALA A 230 -7.16 -3.64 -13.52
C ALA A 230 -5.71 -3.32 -13.12
N LEU A 231 -5.44 -3.11 -11.81
CA LEU A 231 -4.10 -2.90 -11.28
C LEU A 231 -3.21 -4.13 -11.49
N LEU A 232 -3.69 -5.31 -11.10
CA LEU A 232 -2.95 -6.57 -11.24
C LEU A 232 -2.61 -6.84 -12.72
N LYS A 233 -3.58 -6.70 -13.59
CA LYS A 233 -3.39 -6.89 -15.03
C LYS A 233 -2.42 -5.90 -15.64
N SER A 234 -2.61 -4.60 -15.37
CA SER A 234 -1.80 -3.53 -15.98
C SER A 234 -0.37 -3.46 -15.45
N LYS A 235 -0.16 -3.72 -14.15
CA LYS A 235 1.15 -3.53 -13.51
C LYS A 235 1.99 -4.80 -13.46
N PHE A 236 1.34 -5.95 -13.38
CA PHE A 236 2.01 -7.22 -13.14
C PHE A 236 1.71 -8.28 -14.20
N ASN A 237 0.89 -7.97 -15.21
CA ASN A 237 0.40 -8.94 -16.20
C ASN A 237 -0.19 -10.19 -15.52
N PHE A 238 -0.95 -9.98 -14.44
CA PHE A 238 -1.49 -11.02 -13.59
C PHE A 238 -3.02 -11.04 -13.66
N GLU A 239 -3.58 -12.23 -13.88
CA GLU A 239 -5.04 -12.43 -13.93
C GLU A 239 -5.60 -12.59 -12.51
N ALA A 240 -6.48 -11.67 -12.12
CA ALA A 240 -7.02 -11.57 -10.76
C ALA A 240 -7.84 -12.80 -10.33
N THR A 241 -8.36 -13.56 -11.27
CA THR A 241 -9.07 -14.84 -11.03
C THR A 241 -8.21 -15.87 -10.31
N GLN A 242 -6.89 -15.84 -10.50
CA GLN A 242 -5.95 -16.74 -9.80
C GLN A 242 -5.95 -16.55 -8.28
N ILE A 243 -6.43 -15.42 -7.80
CA ILE A 243 -6.55 -15.12 -6.35
C ILE A 243 -8.01 -14.97 -5.91
N GLY A 244 -8.96 -15.47 -6.70
CA GLY A 244 -10.39 -15.45 -6.36
C GLY A 244 -11.05 -14.08 -6.52
N ILE A 245 -10.56 -13.24 -7.43
CA ILE A 245 -11.21 -11.99 -7.84
C ILE A 245 -11.77 -12.18 -9.25
N ASP A 246 -13.06 -12.47 -9.35
CA ASP A 246 -13.75 -12.77 -10.60
C ASP A 246 -14.30 -11.51 -11.31
N ASN A 247 -14.15 -10.34 -10.69
CA ASN A 247 -14.58 -9.08 -11.27
C ASN A 247 -13.76 -8.73 -12.50
N ALA A 248 -14.42 -8.34 -13.60
CA ALA A 248 -13.74 -7.85 -14.79
C ALA A 248 -12.86 -6.63 -14.45
N PRO A 249 -11.65 -6.51 -15.02
CA PRO A 249 -10.80 -5.34 -14.84
C PRO A 249 -11.52 -4.06 -15.28
N LEU A 250 -11.39 -2.99 -14.48
CA LEU A 250 -11.95 -1.69 -14.82
C LEU A 250 -11.28 -1.13 -16.08
N GLU A 251 -12.07 -0.92 -17.12
CA GLU A 251 -11.58 -0.37 -18.38
C GLU A 251 -11.18 1.10 -18.26
N GLY A 252 -10.14 1.45 -18.98
CA GLY A 252 -9.69 2.83 -19.09
C GLY A 252 -9.03 3.40 -17.83
N LEU A 253 -8.61 2.60 -16.88
CA LEU A 253 -7.86 3.06 -15.73
C LEU A 253 -6.42 3.45 -16.11
N PHE A 254 -5.85 2.77 -17.11
CA PHE A 254 -4.50 3.01 -17.65
C PHE A 254 -4.51 3.18 -19.16
#